data_0e4472f5b4f113becad862fccd09201d
#
_entry.id   0e4472f5b4f113becad862fccd09201d
#
_cell.length_a   1.000
_cell.length_b   1.000
_cell.length_c   1.000
_cell.angle_alpha   90.00
_cell.angle_beta   90.00
_cell.angle_gamma   90.00
#
_symmetry.space_group_name_H-M   'P 1'
#
loop_
_entity.id
_entity.type
_entity.pdbx_description
1 polymer ?
#
loop_
_entity_poly.entity_id
_entity_poly.type
_entity_poly.pdbx_seq_one_letter_code
_entity_poly.pdbx_strand_id
1 'polypeptide(L)'
;MKNVKTVCLIAALAGLYGCGGGGGGSASLNLASVQGVWDSSSYSGTDLGAATKAVRSVMFKNGATWLVLLDDLATSNPTPIGLVRAAVTVSGQKFSGTGKRYMLDGSAASSVEVQGDVPASQQLALKFGAAASPTTLATLAPVARFSTTASSADMTGNWQFVSTQATTGGTTTITWNWAINSAGTLSGTNTLGCTFTGQVLPHTDPVAVFTVALNENCAGTTRQYNGVALQNSAKNQTTFGLTLQDQSAGTIAVAEKLADPA
;
A
#
# COMPACT_ATOMS: atom_id res chain seq x y z
N MET A 1 27.90 -10.05 -60.03
CA MET A 1 29.21 -10.66 -59.70
C MET A 1 29.29 -10.83 -58.19
N LYS A 2 29.67 -12.02 -57.76
CA LYS A 2 30.00 -12.56 -56.45
C LYS A 2 28.90 -12.83 -55.45
N ASN A 3 28.52 -14.13 -55.51
CA ASN A 3 27.82 -14.88 -54.49
C ASN A 3 28.62 -15.02 -53.22
N VAL A 4 27.98 -14.84 -52.05
CA VAL A 4 28.50 -15.34 -50.76
C VAL A 4 27.49 -16.32 -50.22
N LYS A 5 27.93 -17.58 -50.08
CA LYS A 5 27.18 -18.73 -49.57
C LYS A 5 27.19 -18.65 -48.06
N THR A 6 26.00 -18.70 -47.49
CA THR A 6 25.81 -18.90 -46.02
C THR A 6 25.84 -20.40 -45.73
N VAL A 7 26.79 -20.78 -44.90
CA VAL A 7 26.93 -22.17 -44.38
C VAL A 7 26.11 -22.28 -43.10
N CYS A 8 25.08 -23.13 -43.12
CA CYS A 8 24.40 -23.58 -41.89
C CYS A 8 25.25 -24.62 -41.20
N LEU A 9 25.62 -24.36 -39.95
CA LEU A 9 26.23 -25.34 -39.07
C LEU A 9 25.19 -25.82 -38.09
N ILE A 10 24.68 -27.05 -38.30
CA ILE A 10 23.87 -27.79 -37.39
C ILE A 10 24.79 -28.54 -36.44
N ALA A 11 24.84 -28.16 -35.17
CA ALA A 11 25.43 -28.94 -34.11
C ALA A 11 24.37 -29.69 -33.33
N ALA A 12 24.21 -30.94 -33.61
CA ALA A 12 23.49 -31.89 -32.78
C ALA A 12 24.32 -32.23 -31.55
N LEU A 13 23.81 -31.99 -30.37
CA LEU A 13 24.35 -32.54 -29.12
C LEU A 13 23.30 -33.44 -28.50
N ALA A 14 23.59 -34.72 -28.60
CA ALA A 14 22.89 -35.81 -27.94
C ALA A 14 23.20 -35.86 -26.47
N GLY A 15 22.15 -36.07 -25.68
CA GLY A 15 22.05 -36.93 -24.51
C GLY A 15 23.09 -36.86 -23.39
N LEU A 16 22.57 -36.39 -22.25
CA LEU A 16 22.95 -36.96 -20.95
C LEU A 16 21.72 -36.95 -20.05
N TYR A 17 21.05 -38.10 -20.02
CA TYR A 17 20.13 -38.45 -18.95
C TYR A 17 20.94 -38.67 -17.67
N GLY A 18 21.08 -37.61 -16.86
CA GLY A 18 21.52 -37.70 -15.48
C GLY A 18 20.34 -37.87 -14.55
N CYS A 19 20.01 -39.11 -14.23
CA CYS A 19 19.16 -39.46 -13.09
C CYS A 19 19.96 -39.14 -11.82
N GLY A 20 19.64 -38.04 -11.14
CA GLY A 20 20.31 -37.61 -9.91
C GLY A 20 19.36 -36.92 -8.97
N GLY A 21 18.96 -37.60 -7.91
CA GLY A 21 18.62 -37.13 -6.58
C GLY A 21 17.61 -36.03 -6.43
N GLY A 22 16.40 -36.36 -5.97
CA GLY A 22 15.40 -35.43 -5.49
C GLY A 22 15.91 -34.60 -4.30
N GLY A 23 16.43 -33.42 -4.60
CA GLY A 23 16.51 -32.33 -3.67
C GLY A 23 15.34 -31.40 -3.98
N GLY A 24 14.24 -31.54 -3.24
CA GLY A 24 13.16 -30.53 -3.26
C GLY A 24 13.72 -29.22 -2.74
N GLY A 25 14.40 -28.48 -3.61
CA GLY A 25 14.77 -27.10 -3.33
C GLY A 25 13.50 -26.32 -3.17
N SER A 26 13.14 -25.97 -1.94
CA SER A 26 12.09 -24.97 -1.69
C SER A 26 12.43 -23.75 -2.52
N ALA A 27 11.53 -23.40 -3.45
CA ALA A 27 11.70 -22.20 -4.23
C ALA A 27 11.92 -21.03 -3.27
N SER A 28 13.02 -20.28 -3.45
CA SER A 28 13.28 -19.14 -2.59
C SER A 28 12.17 -18.12 -2.78
N LEU A 29 11.63 -17.62 -1.68
CA LEU A 29 10.68 -16.53 -1.69
C LEU A 29 11.31 -15.33 -2.40
N ASN A 30 10.53 -14.64 -3.22
CA ASN A 30 10.89 -13.33 -3.75
C ASN A 30 9.75 -12.35 -3.48
N LEU A 31 10.03 -11.04 -3.56
CA LEU A 31 9.02 -10.02 -3.30
C LEU A 31 7.82 -10.08 -4.25
N ALA A 32 8.00 -10.58 -5.48
CA ALA A 32 6.90 -10.76 -6.42
C ALA A 32 5.85 -11.78 -5.93
N SER A 33 6.24 -12.76 -5.11
CA SER A 33 5.30 -13.74 -4.54
C SER A 33 4.44 -13.19 -3.40
N VAL A 34 4.82 -12.05 -2.82
CA VAL A 34 4.08 -11.39 -1.74
C VAL A 34 3.48 -10.04 -2.16
N GLN A 35 3.72 -9.62 -3.40
CA GLN A 35 3.11 -8.38 -3.88
C GLN A 35 1.59 -8.50 -3.92
N GLY A 36 0.90 -7.40 -3.64
CA GLY A 36 -0.56 -7.36 -3.68
C GLY A 36 -1.16 -6.64 -2.49
N VAL A 37 -2.48 -6.78 -2.39
CA VAL A 37 -3.25 -6.29 -1.26
C VAL A 37 -3.75 -7.49 -0.45
N TRP A 38 -3.55 -7.41 0.84
CA TRP A 38 -3.84 -8.49 1.79
C TRP A 38 -4.64 -7.95 2.97
N ASP A 39 -5.73 -8.61 3.33
CA ASP A 39 -6.52 -8.28 4.50
C ASP A 39 -6.28 -9.31 5.60
N SER A 40 -6.18 -8.87 6.84
CA SER A 40 -6.06 -9.78 7.98
C SER A 40 -7.35 -10.58 8.17
N SER A 41 -7.20 -11.89 8.26
CA SER A 41 -8.25 -12.81 8.70
C SER A 41 -8.21 -13.02 10.22
N SER A 42 -7.08 -12.72 10.84
CA SER A 42 -6.89 -12.69 12.29
C SER A 42 -5.86 -11.64 12.66
N TYR A 43 -6.00 -11.09 13.85
CA TYR A 43 -5.07 -10.13 14.44
C TYR A 43 -4.99 -10.34 15.94
N SER A 44 -3.78 -10.35 16.48
CA SER A 44 -3.53 -10.46 17.92
C SER A 44 -2.38 -9.55 18.32
N GLY A 45 -2.44 -9.01 19.53
CA GLY A 45 -1.42 -8.14 20.09
C GLY A 45 -1.84 -6.67 20.17
N THR A 46 -0.97 -5.87 20.77
CA THR A 46 -1.22 -4.44 21.07
C THR A 46 -0.14 -3.52 20.53
N ASP A 47 0.90 -4.06 19.87
CA ASP A 47 2.08 -3.29 19.46
C ASP A 47 1.79 -2.20 18.43
N LEU A 48 0.72 -2.37 17.64
CA LEU A 48 0.22 -1.34 16.70
C LEU A 48 -0.85 -0.44 17.31
N GLY A 49 -1.02 -0.45 18.63
CA GLY A 49 -2.04 0.29 19.36
C GLY A 49 -3.20 -0.60 19.78
N ALA A 50 -3.71 -0.41 21.01
CA ALA A 50 -4.77 -1.24 21.61
C ALA A 50 -6.09 -1.21 20.79
N ALA A 51 -6.35 -0.13 20.06
CA ALA A 51 -7.53 0.01 19.21
C ALA A 51 -7.42 -0.75 17.89
N THR A 52 -6.22 -1.19 17.47
CA THR A 52 -6.04 -1.92 16.21
C THR A 52 -6.61 -3.33 16.34
N LYS A 53 -7.53 -3.69 15.45
CA LYS A 53 -8.18 -5.02 15.39
C LYS A 53 -7.97 -5.71 14.06
N ALA A 54 -7.55 -4.96 13.04
CA ALA A 54 -7.29 -5.49 11.71
C ALA A 54 -6.18 -4.72 11.01
N VAL A 55 -5.63 -5.34 9.98
CA VAL A 55 -4.61 -4.74 9.11
C VAL A 55 -4.95 -5.03 7.67
N ARG A 56 -4.88 -4.02 6.80
CA ARG A 56 -4.79 -4.17 5.35
C ARG A 56 -3.37 -3.85 4.91
N SER A 57 -2.73 -4.78 4.25
CA SER A 57 -1.37 -4.62 3.74
C SER A 57 -1.38 -4.38 2.24
N VAL A 58 -0.52 -3.49 1.78
CA VAL A 58 -0.15 -3.31 0.37
C VAL A 58 1.35 -3.55 0.28
N MET A 59 1.76 -4.53 -0.50
CA MET A 59 3.16 -4.89 -0.68
C MET A 59 3.52 -4.84 -2.16
N PHE A 60 4.63 -4.20 -2.47
CA PHE A 60 5.16 -4.07 -3.82
C PHE A 60 6.43 -4.90 -4.01
N LYS A 61 6.70 -5.30 -5.25
CA LYS A 61 7.89 -6.11 -5.60
C LYS A 61 9.23 -5.41 -5.29
N ASN A 62 9.24 -4.10 -5.10
CA ASN A 62 10.43 -3.34 -4.67
C ASN A 62 10.60 -3.30 -3.15
N GLY A 63 9.74 -3.98 -2.39
CA GLY A 63 9.77 -4.04 -0.93
C GLY A 63 9.03 -2.90 -0.23
N ALA A 64 8.52 -1.90 -0.96
CA ALA A 64 7.70 -0.87 -0.34
C ALA A 64 6.41 -1.50 0.22
N THR A 65 6.14 -1.26 1.49
CA THR A 65 5.03 -1.87 2.23
C THR A 65 4.26 -0.80 2.95
N TRP A 66 2.93 -0.86 2.81
CA TRP A 66 1.99 0.03 3.45
C TRP A 66 0.98 -0.81 4.22
N LEU A 67 0.71 -0.46 5.47
CA LEU A 67 -0.27 -1.14 6.30
C LEU A 67 -1.28 -0.11 6.79
N VAL A 68 -2.52 -0.31 6.44
CA VAL A 68 -3.66 0.42 6.99
C VAL A 68 -4.10 -0.31 8.26
N LEU A 69 -4.04 0.37 9.40
CA LEU A 69 -4.48 -0.14 10.68
C LEU A 69 -5.98 0.18 10.84
N LEU A 70 -6.76 -0.81 11.22
CA LEU A 70 -8.22 -0.74 11.27
C LEU A 70 -8.73 -1.08 12.67
N ASP A 71 -9.85 -0.49 13.07
CA ASP A 71 -10.47 -0.66 14.38
C ASP A 71 -11.33 -1.92 14.53
N ASP A 72 -11.70 -2.55 13.41
CA ASP A 72 -12.54 -3.73 13.41
C ASP A 72 -12.24 -4.66 12.23
N LEU A 73 -12.42 -5.96 12.43
CA LEU A 73 -12.41 -7.01 11.41
C LEU A 73 -13.82 -7.36 10.88
N ALA A 74 -14.85 -7.13 11.69
CA ALA A 74 -16.17 -7.68 11.47
C ALA A 74 -17.12 -6.75 10.73
N THR A 75 -16.82 -5.45 10.65
CA THR A 75 -17.69 -4.48 9.99
C THR A 75 -17.47 -4.45 8.49
N SER A 76 -18.54 -4.19 7.76
CA SER A 76 -18.47 -3.93 6.31
C SER A 76 -17.70 -2.64 5.98
N ASN A 77 -17.45 -1.77 6.97
CA ASN A 77 -16.76 -0.48 6.87
C ASN A 77 -15.78 -0.30 8.04
N PRO A 78 -14.63 -1.01 8.06
CA PRO A 78 -13.65 -0.80 9.10
C PRO A 78 -13.08 0.62 9.01
N THR A 79 -12.94 1.29 10.15
CA THR A 79 -12.41 2.65 10.24
C THR A 79 -10.89 2.62 10.31
N PRO A 80 -10.17 3.30 9.42
CA PRO A 80 -8.74 3.47 9.55
C PRO A 80 -8.39 4.27 10.81
N ILE A 81 -7.43 3.77 11.59
CA ILE A 81 -6.95 4.40 12.82
C ILE A 81 -5.45 4.72 12.79
N GLY A 82 -4.75 4.22 11.80
CA GLY A 82 -3.32 4.46 11.64
C GLY A 82 -2.75 3.87 10.37
N LEU A 83 -1.51 4.24 10.10
CA LEU A 83 -0.74 3.85 8.92
C LEU A 83 0.63 3.35 9.35
N VAL A 84 1.13 2.31 8.71
CA VAL A 84 2.55 1.96 8.73
C VAL A 84 3.09 2.07 7.30
N ARG A 85 4.23 2.73 7.17
CA ARG A 85 5.05 2.69 5.96
C ARG A 85 6.38 2.03 6.28
N ALA A 86 6.70 0.96 5.57
CA ALA A 86 7.92 0.19 5.76
C ALA A 86 8.59 -0.14 4.42
N ALA A 87 9.86 -0.53 4.49
CA ALA A 87 10.57 -1.16 3.39
C ALA A 87 11.03 -2.54 3.86
N VAL A 88 10.67 -3.59 3.13
CA VAL A 88 11.02 -4.97 3.45
C VAL A 88 11.96 -5.57 2.41
N THR A 89 12.79 -6.49 2.86
CA THR A 89 13.66 -7.33 2.05
C THR A 89 13.33 -8.80 2.30
N VAL A 90 13.68 -9.66 1.36
CA VAL A 90 13.46 -11.10 1.46
C VAL A 90 14.77 -11.82 1.70
N SER A 91 14.77 -12.80 2.61
CA SER A 91 15.85 -13.72 2.89
C SER A 91 15.29 -15.11 3.14
N GLY A 92 15.57 -16.06 2.24
CA GLY A 92 14.99 -17.41 2.30
C GLY A 92 13.47 -17.40 2.12
N GLN A 93 12.74 -17.91 3.11
CA GLN A 93 11.26 -17.94 3.14
C GLN A 93 10.66 -16.80 3.99
N LYS A 94 11.48 -15.83 4.37
CA LYS A 94 11.07 -14.72 5.25
C LYS A 94 11.26 -13.38 4.58
N PHE A 95 10.46 -12.43 4.96
CA PHE A 95 10.71 -11.03 4.69
C PHE A 95 10.79 -10.25 6.00
N SER A 96 11.60 -9.21 6.01
CA SER A 96 11.77 -8.34 7.17
C SER A 96 12.16 -6.93 6.73
N GLY A 97 11.81 -5.97 7.56
CA GLY A 97 12.17 -4.58 7.33
C GLY A 97 11.76 -3.67 8.47
N THR A 98 12.10 -2.42 8.31
CA THR A 98 11.78 -1.38 9.29
C THR A 98 10.93 -0.30 8.65
N GLY A 99 10.17 0.41 9.47
CA GLY A 99 9.31 1.49 9.03
C GLY A 99 8.91 2.41 10.16
N LYS A 100 7.90 3.22 9.87
CA LYS A 100 7.27 4.11 10.83
C LYS A 100 5.77 3.88 10.88
N ARG A 101 5.23 3.96 12.09
CA ARG A 101 3.81 3.93 12.38
C ARG A 101 3.33 5.34 12.68
N TYR A 102 2.18 5.67 12.13
CA TYR A 102 1.48 6.94 12.28
C TYR A 102 0.05 6.65 12.75
N MET A 103 -0.29 7.12 13.93
CA MET A 103 -1.65 6.95 14.47
C MET A 103 -2.46 8.21 14.21
N LEU A 104 -3.76 8.06 13.96
CA LEU A 104 -4.66 9.20 13.74
C LEU A 104 -5.11 9.87 15.05
N ASP A 105 -4.73 9.34 16.20
CA ASP A 105 -4.97 9.92 17.52
C ASP A 105 -4.04 11.11 17.86
N GLY A 106 -3.14 11.50 16.94
CA GLY A 106 -2.20 12.58 17.11
C GLY A 106 -0.91 12.19 17.84
N SER A 107 -0.72 10.92 18.16
CA SER A 107 0.53 10.46 18.75
C SER A 107 1.72 10.61 17.78
N ALA A 108 2.92 10.81 18.32
CA ALA A 108 4.11 10.96 17.50
C ALA A 108 4.40 9.69 16.68
N ALA A 109 4.96 9.89 15.48
CA ALA A 109 5.42 8.79 14.65
C ALA A 109 6.43 7.92 15.40
N SER A 110 6.26 6.60 15.37
CA SER A 110 7.12 5.64 16.07
C SER A 110 7.72 4.63 15.11
N SER A 111 8.94 4.16 15.42
CA SER A 111 9.56 3.09 14.65
C SER A 111 8.82 1.77 14.85
N VAL A 112 8.78 0.97 13.79
CA VAL A 112 8.16 -0.36 13.79
C VAL A 112 9.00 -1.33 12.96
N GLU A 113 9.13 -2.57 13.42
CA GLU A 113 9.59 -3.69 12.60
C GLU A 113 8.41 -4.41 11.97
N VAL A 114 8.61 -4.83 10.72
CA VAL A 114 7.70 -5.69 9.97
C VAL A 114 8.47 -6.94 9.59
N GLN A 115 7.96 -8.10 10.00
CA GLN A 115 8.52 -9.40 9.64
C GLN A 115 7.39 -10.31 9.19
N GLY A 116 7.70 -11.27 8.32
CA GLY A 116 6.71 -12.23 7.92
C GLY A 116 7.28 -13.44 7.20
N ASP A 117 6.43 -14.44 7.12
CA ASP A 117 6.66 -15.68 6.40
C ASP A 117 5.58 -15.82 5.33
N VAL A 118 5.91 -16.44 4.20
CA VAL A 118 4.94 -16.89 3.21
C VAL A 118 4.79 -18.40 3.34
N PRO A 119 3.82 -18.87 4.08
CA PRO A 119 3.53 -20.30 4.13
C PRO A 119 2.94 -20.77 2.79
N ALA A 120 3.07 -22.06 2.50
CA ALA A 120 2.57 -22.69 1.27
C ALA A 120 1.05 -22.55 1.05
N SER A 121 0.31 -22.05 2.03
CA SER A 121 -1.16 -21.92 2.04
C SER A 121 -1.71 -20.62 1.44
N GLN A 122 -0.91 -19.83 0.73
CA GLN A 122 -1.30 -18.51 0.21
C GLN A 122 -1.78 -17.52 1.29
N GLN A 123 -1.28 -17.64 2.50
CA GLN A 123 -1.50 -16.70 3.58
C GLN A 123 -0.19 -16.07 4.00
N LEU A 124 -0.19 -14.79 4.33
CA LEU A 124 0.95 -14.12 4.92
C LEU A 124 0.80 -14.13 6.45
N ALA A 125 1.84 -14.55 7.15
CA ALA A 125 1.95 -14.33 8.58
C ALA A 125 2.82 -13.10 8.82
N LEU A 126 2.26 -12.04 9.41
CA LEU A 126 2.96 -10.80 9.72
C LEU A 126 3.15 -10.65 11.22
N LYS A 127 4.34 -10.22 11.61
CA LYS A 127 4.70 -9.77 12.96
C LYS A 127 5.07 -8.31 12.90
N PHE A 128 4.60 -7.56 13.86
CA PHE A 128 4.86 -6.14 14.02
C PHE A 128 5.33 -5.88 15.45
N GLY A 129 6.06 -4.80 15.66
CA GLY A 129 6.43 -4.41 17.01
C GLY A 129 7.44 -3.27 17.05
N ALA A 130 7.89 -2.93 18.24
CA ALA A 130 9.04 -2.08 18.42
C ALA A 130 10.29 -2.82 17.92
N ALA A 131 11.25 -2.06 17.37
CA ALA A 131 12.37 -2.53 16.55
C ALA A 131 13.20 -3.74 17.05
N ALA A 132 13.06 -4.20 18.27
CA ALA A 132 13.87 -5.31 18.79
C ALA A 132 13.14 -6.65 18.93
N SER A 133 11.81 -6.69 18.94
CA SER A 133 11.04 -7.91 19.21
C SER A 133 9.58 -7.78 18.74
N PRO A 134 9.30 -7.96 17.44
CA PRO A 134 7.93 -7.89 16.95
C PRO A 134 7.10 -9.04 17.53
N THR A 135 6.05 -8.72 18.26
CA THR A 135 5.19 -9.69 18.94
C THR A 135 3.81 -9.81 18.32
N THR A 136 3.31 -8.75 17.70
CA THR A 136 1.99 -8.75 17.10
C THR A 136 1.95 -9.64 15.88
N LEU A 137 0.98 -10.54 15.84
CA LEU A 137 0.77 -11.46 14.73
C LEU A 137 -0.55 -11.14 14.01
N ALA A 138 -0.47 -10.96 12.71
CA ALA A 138 -1.63 -10.95 11.82
C ALA A 138 -1.49 -12.05 10.78
N THR A 139 -2.54 -12.82 10.55
CA THR A 139 -2.64 -13.70 9.39
C THR A 139 -3.42 -12.97 8.30
N LEU A 140 -2.84 -12.86 7.11
CA LEU A 140 -3.41 -12.10 6.01
C LEU A 140 -3.76 -13.04 4.86
N ALA A 141 -4.90 -12.79 4.23
CA ALA A 141 -5.36 -13.43 3.01
C ALA A 141 -5.34 -12.44 1.83
N PRO A 142 -5.05 -12.88 0.61
CA PRO A 142 -5.06 -12.01 -0.56
C PRO A 142 -6.46 -11.49 -0.85
N VAL A 143 -6.57 -10.24 -1.25
CA VAL A 143 -7.84 -9.60 -1.60
C VAL A 143 -8.04 -9.65 -3.11
N ALA A 144 -8.88 -10.56 -3.58
CA ALA A 144 -9.07 -10.85 -5.00
C ALA A 144 -9.42 -9.62 -5.87
N ARG A 145 -10.20 -8.65 -5.32
CA ARG A 145 -10.56 -7.43 -6.07
C ARG A 145 -9.37 -6.54 -6.45
N PHE A 146 -8.22 -6.72 -5.80
CA PHE A 146 -6.99 -5.98 -6.10
C PHE A 146 -5.98 -6.80 -6.93
N SER A 147 -6.36 -7.96 -7.46
CA SER A 147 -5.48 -8.78 -8.30
C SER A 147 -5.41 -8.32 -9.76
N THR A 148 -6.24 -7.36 -10.16
CA THR A 148 -6.26 -6.78 -11.51
C THR A 148 -5.41 -5.51 -11.56
N THR A 149 -4.98 -5.12 -12.76
CA THR A 149 -4.26 -3.86 -12.96
C THR A 149 -5.20 -2.67 -12.78
N ALA A 150 -4.76 -1.65 -12.05
CA ALA A 150 -5.48 -0.39 -11.90
C ALA A 150 -5.50 0.39 -13.23
N SER A 151 -6.53 1.18 -13.43
CA SER A 151 -6.66 2.12 -14.55
C SER A 151 -6.82 3.54 -14.03
N SER A 152 -6.24 4.54 -14.70
CA SER A 152 -6.45 5.95 -14.32
C SER A 152 -7.93 6.35 -14.36
N ALA A 153 -8.74 5.70 -15.21
CA ALA A 153 -10.18 5.93 -15.28
C ALA A 153 -10.89 5.59 -13.96
N ASP A 154 -10.37 4.63 -13.18
CA ASP A 154 -10.98 4.22 -11.91
C ASP A 154 -10.95 5.36 -10.88
N MET A 155 -9.91 6.21 -10.95
CA MET A 155 -9.73 7.33 -10.03
C MET A 155 -10.29 8.66 -10.56
N THR A 156 -10.71 8.72 -11.83
CA THR A 156 -11.24 9.95 -12.43
C THR A 156 -12.53 10.39 -11.75
N GLY A 157 -12.64 11.67 -11.43
CA GLY A 157 -13.82 12.28 -10.83
C GLY A 157 -13.51 13.19 -9.64
N ASN A 158 -14.58 13.60 -8.95
CA ASN A 158 -14.52 14.45 -7.78
C ASN A 158 -14.59 13.59 -6.51
N TRP A 159 -13.71 13.86 -5.57
CA TRP A 159 -13.56 13.11 -4.32
C TRP A 159 -13.66 14.04 -3.13
N GLN A 160 -14.39 13.63 -2.12
CA GLN A 160 -14.53 14.39 -0.88
C GLN A 160 -14.22 13.52 0.33
N PHE A 161 -13.54 14.08 1.31
CA PHE A 161 -13.45 13.49 2.63
C PHE A 161 -13.54 14.57 3.70
N VAL A 162 -13.92 14.14 4.89
CA VAL A 162 -14.12 15.01 6.04
C VAL A 162 -13.22 14.54 7.17
N SER A 163 -12.50 15.47 7.77
CA SER A 163 -11.70 15.22 8.97
C SER A 163 -12.10 16.20 10.07
N THR A 164 -11.97 15.79 11.33
CA THR A 164 -12.21 16.65 12.47
C THR A 164 -10.89 16.85 13.22
N GLN A 165 -10.52 18.10 13.44
CA GLN A 165 -9.34 18.48 14.20
C GLN A 165 -9.75 19.16 15.51
N ALA A 166 -9.10 18.79 16.62
CA ALA A 166 -9.21 19.51 17.87
C ALA A 166 -8.45 20.84 17.78
N THR A 167 -9.08 21.92 18.19
CA THR A 167 -8.50 23.27 18.27
C THR A 167 -8.63 23.81 19.69
N THR A 168 -7.94 24.91 20.00
CA THR A 168 -8.02 25.56 21.33
C THR A 168 -9.42 26.03 21.72
N GLY A 169 -10.34 26.18 20.74
CA GLY A 169 -11.72 26.63 20.96
C GLY A 169 -12.78 25.55 20.73
N GLY A 170 -12.40 24.26 20.55
CA GLY A 170 -13.32 23.18 20.23
C GLY A 170 -12.80 22.28 19.10
N THR A 171 -13.71 21.75 18.31
CA THR A 171 -13.37 20.94 17.14
C THR A 171 -13.73 21.70 15.86
N THR A 172 -12.84 21.63 14.88
CA THR A 172 -13.08 22.16 13.53
C THR A 172 -13.22 21.02 12.55
N THR A 173 -14.31 21.00 11.80
CA THR A 173 -14.51 20.07 10.69
C THR A 173 -13.86 20.63 9.43
N ILE A 174 -12.99 19.86 8.81
CA ILE A 174 -12.30 20.20 7.59
C ILE A 174 -12.85 19.32 6.47
N THR A 175 -13.39 19.93 5.44
CA THR A 175 -13.81 19.22 4.23
C THR A 175 -12.74 19.42 3.16
N TRP A 176 -12.33 18.33 2.57
CA TRP A 176 -11.34 18.24 1.50
C TRP A 176 -12.07 17.88 0.21
N ASN A 177 -11.79 18.62 -0.86
CA ASN A 177 -12.37 18.39 -2.17
C ASN A 177 -11.24 18.24 -3.17
N TRP A 178 -11.13 17.08 -3.79
CA TRP A 178 -10.13 16.78 -4.79
C TRP A 178 -10.78 16.39 -6.11
N ALA A 179 -10.24 16.90 -7.21
CA ALA A 179 -10.58 16.48 -8.55
C ALA A 179 -9.40 15.73 -9.16
N ILE A 180 -9.66 14.54 -9.73
CA ILE A 180 -8.66 13.73 -10.43
C ILE A 180 -9.14 13.57 -11.87
N ASN A 181 -8.32 14.00 -12.83
CA ASN A 181 -8.65 13.86 -14.25
C ASN A 181 -8.22 12.49 -14.82
N SER A 182 -8.58 12.22 -16.06
CA SER A 182 -8.26 10.95 -16.75
C SER A 182 -6.76 10.67 -16.92
N ALA A 183 -5.91 11.70 -16.83
CA ALA A 183 -4.45 11.55 -16.83
C ALA A 183 -3.88 11.29 -15.42
N GLY A 184 -4.74 11.21 -14.38
CA GLY A 184 -4.34 11.03 -13.00
C GLY A 184 -3.84 12.31 -12.31
N THR A 185 -3.96 13.48 -12.94
CA THR A 185 -3.61 14.75 -12.30
C THR A 185 -4.65 15.08 -11.24
N LEU A 186 -4.16 15.35 -10.03
CA LEU A 186 -4.95 15.76 -8.87
C LEU A 186 -4.83 17.25 -8.65
N SER A 187 -5.97 17.90 -8.42
CA SER A 187 -6.06 19.27 -7.88
C SER A 187 -7.14 19.33 -6.81
N GLY A 188 -7.04 20.27 -5.88
CA GLY A 188 -8.06 20.40 -4.86
C GLY A 188 -7.82 21.49 -3.84
N THR A 189 -8.77 21.60 -2.93
CA THR A 189 -8.73 22.55 -1.81
C THR A 189 -9.34 21.92 -0.56
N ASN A 190 -9.17 22.59 0.56
CA ASN A 190 -9.93 22.30 1.78
C ASN A 190 -10.55 23.57 2.37
N THR A 191 -11.41 23.40 3.38
CA THR A 191 -12.09 24.50 4.05
C THR A 191 -11.18 25.44 4.87
N LEU A 192 -9.90 25.08 5.05
CA LEU A 192 -8.88 25.94 5.64
C LEU A 192 -8.17 26.84 4.61
N GLY A 193 -8.54 26.73 3.33
CA GLY A 193 -7.90 27.48 2.24
C GLY A 193 -6.59 26.88 1.75
N CYS A 194 -6.22 25.69 2.17
CA CYS A 194 -5.07 24.98 1.60
C CYS A 194 -5.40 24.49 0.18
N THR A 195 -4.40 24.50 -0.70
CA THR A 195 -4.51 23.98 -2.07
C THR A 195 -3.67 22.72 -2.22
N PHE A 196 -4.13 21.85 -3.09
CA PHE A 196 -3.50 20.54 -3.36
C PHE A 196 -3.26 20.37 -4.84
N THR A 197 -2.08 19.90 -5.21
CA THR A 197 -1.74 19.52 -6.58
C THR A 197 -0.92 18.24 -6.55
N GLY A 198 -1.09 17.38 -7.56
CA GLY A 198 -0.33 16.14 -7.56
C GLY A 198 -0.75 15.15 -8.64
N GLN A 199 -0.41 13.90 -8.42
CA GLN A 199 -0.73 12.80 -9.31
C GLN A 199 -1.19 11.57 -8.53
N VAL A 200 -2.16 10.86 -9.08
CA VAL A 200 -2.64 9.56 -8.64
C VAL A 200 -2.58 8.64 -9.87
N LEU A 201 -1.55 7.82 -9.93
CA LEU A 201 -1.26 6.99 -11.10
C LEU A 201 -1.35 5.50 -10.76
N PRO A 202 -1.85 4.65 -11.67
CA PRO A 202 -1.78 3.21 -11.50
C PRO A 202 -0.35 2.77 -11.17
N HIS A 203 -0.21 1.88 -10.19
CA HIS A 203 1.11 1.31 -9.89
C HIS A 203 1.54 0.41 -11.05
N THR A 204 2.85 0.34 -11.29
CA THR A 204 3.43 -0.48 -12.38
C THR A 204 3.34 -1.99 -12.14
N ASP A 205 3.17 -2.41 -10.88
CA ASP A 205 2.91 -3.81 -10.55
C ASP A 205 1.46 -4.16 -10.92
N PRO A 206 1.16 -5.41 -11.29
CA PRO A 206 -0.18 -5.84 -11.67
C PRO A 206 -1.10 -5.99 -10.44
N VAL A 207 -1.36 -4.88 -9.77
CA VAL A 207 -2.24 -4.77 -8.60
C VAL A 207 -3.12 -3.55 -8.77
N ALA A 208 -4.39 -3.61 -8.31
CA ALA A 208 -5.32 -2.49 -8.37
C ALA A 208 -5.03 -1.43 -7.29
N VAL A 209 -3.80 -0.92 -7.32
CA VAL A 209 -3.28 0.10 -6.39
C VAL A 209 -2.77 1.28 -7.18
N PHE A 210 -2.91 2.47 -6.64
CA PHE A 210 -2.38 3.70 -7.21
C PHE A 210 -1.26 4.23 -6.34
N THR A 211 -0.25 4.80 -6.97
CA THR A 211 0.75 5.65 -6.32
C THR A 211 0.25 7.08 -6.27
N VAL A 212 0.53 7.75 -5.17
CA VAL A 212 0.13 9.15 -4.95
C VAL A 212 1.37 9.98 -4.70
N ALA A 213 1.50 11.08 -5.43
CA ALA A 213 2.45 12.16 -5.17
C ALA A 213 1.65 13.44 -5.03
N LEU A 214 1.70 14.10 -3.88
CA LEU A 214 0.84 15.22 -3.54
C LEU A 214 1.66 16.37 -2.95
N ASN A 215 1.40 17.59 -3.42
CA ASN A 215 1.87 18.82 -2.83
C ASN A 215 0.68 19.52 -2.17
N GLU A 216 0.83 19.90 -0.92
CA GLU A 216 -0.07 20.78 -0.18
C GLU A 216 0.58 22.15 -0.05
N ASN A 217 -0.16 23.21 -0.32
CA ASN A 217 0.24 24.57 0.01
C ASN A 217 -0.81 25.15 0.97
N CYS A 218 -0.37 25.42 2.19
CA CYS A 218 -1.22 25.90 3.26
C CYS A 218 -0.57 27.09 3.94
N ALA A 219 -1.21 28.26 3.85
CA ALA A 219 -0.69 29.53 4.43
C ALA A 219 0.78 29.81 4.06
N GLY A 220 1.16 29.55 2.81
CA GLY A 220 2.53 29.78 2.31
C GLY A 220 3.54 28.68 2.66
N THR A 221 3.13 27.65 3.38
CA THR A 221 3.96 26.47 3.66
C THR A 221 3.63 25.36 2.68
N THR A 222 4.64 24.86 1.98
CA THR A 222 4.49 23.70 1.08
C THR A 222 4.94 22.44 1.78
N ARG A 223 4.12 21.38 1.70
CA ARG A 223 4.44 20.04 2.15
C ARG A 223 4.29 19.06 1.00
N GLN A 224 5.16 18.04 0.96
CA GLN A 224 5.13 17.00 -0.06
C GLN A 224 4.81 15.67 0.57
N TYR A 225 3.85 14.96 -0.03
CA TYR A 225 3.44 13.63 0.41
C TYR A 225 3.67 12.61 -0.69
N ASN A 226 4.03 11.40 -0.28
CA ASN A 226 4.00 10.21 -1.11
C ASN A 226 3.06 9.20 -0.47
N GLY A 227 2.41 8.40 -1.30
CA GLY A 227 1.45 7.46 -0.76
C GLY A 227 0.93 6.43 -1.74
N VAL A 228 -0.10 5.76 -1.27
CA VAL A 228 -0.89 4.79 -2.02
C VAL A 228 -2.37 5.11 -1.92
N ALA A 229 -3.12 4.74 -2.94
CA ALA A 229 -4.58 4.79 -2.91
C ALA A 229 -5.16 3.42 -3.30
N LEU A 230 -6.19 3.02 -2.57
CA LEU A 230 -6.92 1.77 -2.74
C LEU A 230 -8.38 2.10 -3.00
N GLN A 231 -8.83 1.89 -4.23
CA GLN A 231 -10.22 2.13 -4.59
C GLN A 231 -11.12 0.96 -4.19
N ASN A 232 -12.27 1.27 -3.64
CA ASN A 232 -13.39 0.37 -3.46
C ASN A 232 -14.57 0.84 -4.34
N SER A 233 -14.57 0.40 -5.58
CA SER A 233 -15.58 0.80 -6.58
C SER A 233 -17.01 0.43 -6.16
N ALA A 234 -17.20 -0.68 -5.45
CA ALA A 234 -18.50 -1.09 -4.95
C ALA A 234 -19.13 -0.11 -3.94
N LYS A 235 -18.29 0.75 -3.34
CA LYS A 235 -18.71 1.76 -2.34
C LYS A 235 -18.47 3.18 -2.80
N ASN A 236 -17.96 3.40 -4.01
CA ASN A 236 -17.49 4.71 -4.47
C ASN A 236 -16.53 5.39 -3.48
N GLN A 237 -15.67 4.59 -2.86
CA GLN A 237 -14.72 5.07 -1.85
C GLN A 237 -13.29 4.76 -2.26
N THR A 238 -12.38 5.61 -1.83
CA THR A 238 -10.94 5.39 -1.97
C THR A 238 -10.25 5.68 -0.63
N THR A 239 -9.41 4.73 -0.20
CA THR A 239 -8.54 4.93 0.96
C THR A 239 -7.18 5.43 0.47
N PHE A 240 -6.78 6.61 0.89
CA PHE A 240 -5.46 7.19 0.67
C PHE A 240 -4.60 7.00 1.92
N GLY A 241 -3.47 6.34 1.80
CA GLY A 241 -2.42 6.30 2.81
C GLY A 241 -1.27 7.20 2.39
N LEU A 242 -1.01 8.28 3.12
CA LEU A 242 -0.06 9.33 2.75
C LEU A 242 0.98 9.53 3.86
N THR A 243 2.23 9.72 3.49
CA THR A 243 3.28 10.15 4.41
C THR A 243 4.00 11.37 3.84
N LEU A 244 4.43 12.28 4.70
CA LEU A 244 5.38 13.30 4.29
C LEU A 244 6.62 12.66 3.68
N GLN A 245 7.27 13.36 2.76
CA GLN A 245 8.45 12.84 2.05
C GLN A 245 9.60 12.51 3.01
N ASP A 246 9.77 13.29 4.08
CA ASP A 246 10.73 13.07 5.15
C ASP A 246 10.27 12.01 6.18
N GLN A 247 9.08 11.45 6.02
CA GLN A 247 8.45 10.48 6.90
C GLN A 247 8.26 10.96 8.35
N SER A 248 8.25 12.26 8.59
CA SER A 248 7.99 12.83 9.92
C SER A 248 6.53 12.72 10.35
N ALA A 249 5.60 12.66 9.39
CA ALA A 249 4.16 12.50 9.61
C ALA A 249 3.51 11.63 8.54
N GLY A 250 2.37 11.06 8.87
CA GLY A 250 1.54 10.29 7.95
C GLY A 250 0.06 10.43 8.29
N THR A 251 -0.78 10.18 7.32
CA THR A 251 -2.24 10.26 7.47
C THR A 251 -2.95 9.24 6.57
N ILE A 252 -4.18 8.96 6.91
CA ILE A 252 -5.11 8.18 6.07
C ILE A 252 -6.34 9.03 5.84
N ALA A 253 -6.82 9.04 4.60
CA ALA A 253 -8.09 9.63 4.23
C ALA A 253 -8.95 8.57 3.53
N VAL A 254 -10.22 8.47 3.91
CA VAL A 254 -11.22 7.73 3.16
C VAL A 254 -12.08 8.76 2.45
N ALA A 255 -11.89 8.85 1.14
CA ALA A 255 -12.60 9.78 0.29
C ALA A 255 -13.78 9.08 -0.38
N GLU A 256 -14.90 9.78 -0.49
CA GLU A 256 -16.08 9.36 -1.25
C GLU A 256 -16.10 10.02 -2.61
N LYS A 257 -16.42 9.27 -3.65
CA LYS A 257 -16.61 9.81 -4.98
C LYS A 257 -17.95 10.54 -5.04
N LEU A 258 -17.90 11.80 -5.37
CA LEU A 258 -19.10 12.59 -5.60
C LEU A 258 -19.75 12.20 -6.94
N ALA A 259 -21.08 12.27 -6.99
CA ALA A 259 -21.77 12.16 -8.27
C ALA A 259 -21.32 13.28 -9.21
N ASP A 260 -21.14 12.95 -10.48
CA ASP A 260 -20.89 13.99 -11.46
C ASP A 260 -22.12 14.95 -11.50
N PRO A 261 -21.89 16.26 -11.55
CA PRO A 261 -22.99 17.19 -11.71
C PRO A 261 -23.75 16.85 -12.99
N ALA A 262 -25.06 16.70 -12.85
CA ALA A 262 -25.98 16.39 -13.97
C ALA A 262 -26.00 17.51 -15.00
#